data_bb71fbce62f813541f8e7dc5175bdf4d
#
_entry.id   bb71fbce62f813541f8e7dc5175bdf4d
#
_cell.length_a   1.000
_cell.length_b   1.000
_cell.length_c   1.000
_cell.angle_alpha   90.00
_cell.angle_beta   90.00
_cell.angle_gamma   90.00
#
_symmetry.space_group_name_H-M   'P 1'
#
loop_
_entity.id
_entity.type
_entity.pdbx_description
1 polymer ?
#
loop_
_entity_poly.entity_id
_entity_poly.type
_entity_poly.pdbx_seq_one_letter_code
_entity_poly.pdbx_strand_id
1 'polypeptide(L)'
;MFVFLQLQKRPEVRVANGCKSLIINNLKRKEMITNCCPAATALPTVPSETCAQNFGQIQKIIFQRIMNGSTKNSIADGTSAGNAGLLASWTALKTANDDTKIAVSPFIEAPADDGGDARTFGGGNDTLNGIEIIIGSNPVNFSCRLNGKKQDIIAELKKLMCESQANNLGVFLVNENGNIEGIKDGGSWYPIPVQKLFVGDKMHGNWDGPDYNNMSFSFVPGYSDKLDVLVLDASALAL
;
A
#
# COMPACT_ATOMS: atom_id res chain seq x y z
N MET A 1 -73.59 -1.31 -2.57
CA MET A 1 -72.27 -1.58 -3.13
C MET A 1 -71.29 -0.88 -2.24
N PHE A 2 -70.83 -1.60 -1.20
CA PHE A 2 -69.89 -1.09 -0.18
C PHE A 2 -68.50 -1.49 -0.56
N VAL A 3 -67.62 -0.51 -0.78
CA VAL A 3 -66.18 -0.72 -1.02
C VAL A 3 -65.48 -0.72 0.34
N PHE A 4 -64.91 -1.84 0.73
CA PHE A 4 -64.04 -1.97 1.91
C PHE A 4 -62.67 -1.45 1.56
N LEU A 5 -62.25 -0.34 2.20
CA LEU A 5 -60.84 0.10 2.23
C LEU A 5 -60.06 -0.75 3.23
N GLN A 6 -59.17 -1.58 2.76
CA GLN A 6 -58.22 -2.25 3.60
C GLN A 6 -57.10 -1.28 3.97
N LEU A 7 -57.01 -0.95 5.25
CA LEU A 7 -55.86 -0.27 5.86
C LEU A 7 -54.66 -1.21 5.91
N GLN A 8 -53.68 -0.99 5.05
CA GLN A 8 -52.40 -1.65 5.13
C GLN A 8 -51.63 -1.14 6.35
N LYS A 9 -51.43 -2.02 7.35
CA LYS A 9 -50.55 -1.78 8.50
C LYS A 9 -49.12 -1.59 8.01
N ARG A 10 -48.52 -0.42 8.29
CA ARG A 10 -47.09 -0.19 8.12
C ARG A 10 -46.34 -1.07 9.12
N PRO A 11 -45.26 -1.75 8.72
CA PRO A 11 -44.43 -2.48 9.67
C PRO A 11 -43.68 -1.49 10.58
N GLU A 12 -43.79 -1.69 11.89
CA GLU A 12 -43.00 -1.01 12.90
C GLU A 12 -41.52 -1.29 12.65
N VAL A 13 -40.76 -0.24 12.35
CA VAL A 13 -39.29 -0.31 12.30
C VAL A 13 -38.79 -0.28 13.75
N ARG A 14 -38.49 -1.45 14.28
CA ARG A 14 -37.70 -1.53 15.51
C ARG A 14 -36.28 -1.10 15.22
N VAL A 15 -35.91 0.09 15.69
CA VAL A 15 -34.54 0.56 15.71
C VAL A 15 -33.78 -0.28 16.74
N ALA A 16 -33.08 -1.32 16.27
CA ALA A 16 -32.10 -1.99 17.10
C ALA A 16 -30.87 -1.09 17.18
N ASN A 17 -30.50 -0.68 18.38
CA ASN A 17 -29.26 0.02 18.70
C ASN A 17 -28.08 -0.92 18.39
N GLY A 18 -27.58 -0.82 17.18
CA GLY A 18 -26.37 -1.47 16.70
C GLY A 18 -25.85 -0.65 15.54
N CYS A 19 -24.63 -0.22 15.65
CA CYS A 19 -23.91 0.46 14.58
C CYS A 19 -23.96 -0.42 13.33
N LYS A 20 -24.95 -0.17 12.44
CA LYS A 20 -25.06 -0.91 11.18
C LYS A 20 -24.04 -0.32 10.20
N SER A 21 -22.95 -1.04 10.00
CA SER A 21 -22.07 -0.89 8.86
C SER A 21 -22.90 -0.92 7.57
N LEU A 22 -22.91 0.19 6.83
CA LEU A 22 -23.41 0.20 5.46
C LEU A 22 -22.47 -0.62 4.59
N ILE A 23 -22.88 -1.83 4.25
CA ILE A 23 -22.17 -2.67 3.27
C ILE A 23 -22.47 -2.10 1.90
N ILE A 24 -21.60 -1.24 1.39
CA ILE A 24 -21.56 -0.91 -0.03
C ILE A 24 -20.76 -2.00 -0.71
N ASN A 25 -21.45 -2.89 -1.42
CA ASN A 25 -20.83 -3.85 -2.31
C ASN A 25 -20.11 -3.08 -3.42
N ASN A 26 -18.81 -3.03 -3.35
CA ASN A 26 -17.80 -3.10 -4.41
C ASN A 26 -16.50 -2.48 -3.93
N LEU A 27 -15.43 -3.27 -3.94
CA LEU A 27 -14.12 -3.00 -3.39
C LEU A 27 -14.14 -2.96 -1.85
N LYS A 28 -13.84 -4.09 -1.24
CA LYS A 28 -13.43 -4.13 0.16
C LYS A 28 -12.10 -3.36 0.30
N ARG A 29 -12.20 -2.01 0.30
CA ARG A 29 -11.22 -1.24 1.04
C ARG A 29 -11.34 -1.77 2.46
N LYS A 30 -10.28 -2.34 2.98
CA LYS A 30 -10.16 -2.53 4.41
C LYS A 30 -10.24 -1.13 4.98
N GLU A 31 -11.42 -0.76 5.48
CA GLU A 31 -11.62 0.57 6.02
C GLU A 31 -10.66 0.71 7.19
N MET A 32 -9.76 1.64 7.08
CA MET A 32 -9.00 2.10 8.21
C MET A 32 -10.03 2.52 9.26
N ILE A 33 -9.90 1.98 10.47
CA ILE A 33 -10.83 2.21 11.56
C ILE A 33 -10.74 3.69 11.95
N THR A 34 -11.53 4.54 11.29
CA THR A 34 -11.51 5.98 11.50
C THR A 34 -12.61 6.46 12.45
N ASN A 35 -13.65 5.66 12.68
CA ASN A 35 -14.74 5.95 13.60
C ASN A 35 -15.18 4.66 14.30
N CYS A 36 -14.40 4.20 15.27
CA CYS A 36 -14.80 3.06 16.11
C CYS A 36 -15.64 3.56 17.27
N CYS A 37 -16.83 2.98 17.44
CA CYS A 37 -17.45 2.98 18.75
C CYS A 37 -16.59 2.16 19.72
N PRO A 38 -16.35 2.60 20.96
CA PRO A 38 -15.66 1.78 21.94
C PRO A 38 -16.28 0.40 22.03
N ALA A 39 -15.46 -0.64 22.02
CA ALA A 39 -15.96 -2.00 22.21
C ALA A 39 -16.60 -2.11 23.60
N ALA A 40 -17.77 -2.73 23.69
CA ALA A 40 -18.41 -3.04 24.96
C ALA A 40 -17.70 -4.16 25.76
N THR A 41 -16.59 -4.67 25.24
CA THR A 41 -15.77 -5.74 25.79
C THR A 41 -14.41 -5.21 26.25
N ALA A 42 -13.59 -6.08 26.84
CA ALA A 42 -12.22 -5.74 27.23
C ALA A 42 -11.40 -5.23 26.05
N LEU A 43 -10.38 -4.43 26.34
CA LEU A 43 -9.41 -3.97 25.34
C LEU A 43 -8.77 -5.18 24.63
N PRO A 44 -8.42 -5.04 23.35
CA PRO A 44 -7.73 -6.10 22.62
C PRO A 44 -6.37 -6.39 23.25
N THR A 45 -5.97 -7.67 23.24
CA THR A 45 -4.62 -8.06 23.67
C THR A 45 -3.63 -7.77 22.56
N VAL A 46 -2.61 -7.01 22.87
CA VAL A 46 -1.47 -6.78 21.96
C VAL A 46 -0.50 -7.95 22.15
N PRO A 47 -0.22 -8.75 21.10
CA PRO A 47 0.73 -9.84 21.22
C PRO A 47 2.16 -9.32 21.49
N SER A 48 2.94 -10.06 22.26
CA SER A 48 4.36 -9.75 22.44
C SER A 48 5.17 -10.40 21.33
N GLU A 49 6.13 -9.67 20.78
CA GLU A 49 7.09 -10.23 19.83
C GLU A 49 8.13 -11.09 20.54
N THR A 50 8.45 -12.23 19.94
CA THR A 50 9.47 -13.17 20.44
C THR A 50 10.76 -13.10 19.63
N CYS A 51 10.74 -12.52 18.43
CA CYS A 51 11.89 -12.37 17.55
C CYS A 51 11.97 -10.93 17.04
N ALA A 52 13.18 -10.39 16.89
CA ALA A 52 13.39 -9.11 16.25
C ALA A 52 12.94 -9.18 14.78
N GLN A 53 12.26 -8.15 14.32
CA GLN A 53 11.93 -8.01 12.89
C GLN A 53 13.20 -7.81 12.07
N ASN A 54 13.11 -8.13 10.78
CA ASN A 54 14.23 -7.93 9.85
C ASN A 54 14.35 -6.44 9.52
N PHE A 55 15.23 -5.75 10.23
CA PHE A 55 15.55 -4.36 9.95
C PHE A 55 16.52 -4.29 8.78
N GLY A 56 16.21 -3.47 7.79
CA GLY A 56 17.10 -3.23 6.67
C GLY A 56 16.66 -2.00 5.89
N GLN A 57 17.63 -1.21 5.44
CA GLN A 57 17.36 -0.07 4.60
C GLN A 57 16.84 -0.52 3.23
N ILE A 58 15.81 0.17 2.71
CA ILE A 58 15.32 -0.10 1.36
C ILE A 58 16.37 0.31 0.33
N GLN A 59 16.73 -0.63 -0.56
CA GLN A 59 17.76 -0.43 -1.58
C GLN A 59 17.24 -0.47 -3.01
N LYS A 60 16.13 -1.19 -3.25
CA LYS A 60 15.49 -1.25 -4.57
C LYS A 60 13.97 -1.24 -4.42
N ILE A 61 13.30 -0.86 -5.50
CA ILE A 61 11.85 -0.86 -5.61
C ILE A 61 11.47 -1.70 -6.82
N ILE A 62 10.52 -2.62 -6.63
CA ILE A 62 9.95 -3.42 -7.70
C ILE A 62 8.56 -2.86 -7.97
N PHE A 63 8.32 -2.38 -9.16
CA PHE A 63 7.02 -1.87 -9.62
C PHE A 63 6.25 -2.97 -10.32
N GLN A 64 4.96 -3.08 -10.06
CA GLN A 64 4.04 -3.99 -10.74
C GLN A 64 2.67 -3.33 -10.88
N ARG A 65 1.93 -3.66 -11.94
CA ARG A 65 0.51 -3.31 -12.01
C ARG A 65 -0.26 -4.02 -10.91
N ILE A 66 -1.23 -3.33 -10.31
CA ILE A 66 -2.11 -3.92 -9.30
C ILE A 66 -3.10 -4.90 -9.95
N MET A 67 -3.57 -4.55 -11.16
CA MET A 67 -4.57 -5.33 -11.87
C MET A 67 -4.01 -5.88 -13.18
N ASN A 68 -4.39 -7.11 -13.47
CA ASN A 68 -4.28 -7.76 -14.77
C ASN A 68 -5.73 -7.93 -15.29
N GLY A 69 -6.19 -7.01 -16.11
CA GLY A 69 -7.60 -6.96 -16.48
C GLY A 69 -8.51 -6.78 -15.25
N SER A 70 -9.36 -7.76 -14.96
CA SER A 70 -10.25 -7.76 -13.80
C SER A 70 -9.70 -8.50 -12.58
N THR A 71 -8.52 -9.12 -12.67
CA THR A 71 -7.90 -9.90 -11.60
C THR A 71 -6.74 -9.11 -10.98
N LYS A 72 -6.58 -9.19 -9.66
CA LYS A 72 -5.43 -8.60 -8.98
C LYS A 72 -4.18 -9.42 -9.25
N ASN A 73 -3.08 -8.74 -9.59
CA ASN A 73 -1.77 -9.37 -9.63
C ASN A 73 -1.35 -9.85 -8.25
N SER A 74 -0.96 -11.10 -8.16
CA SER A 74 -0.47 -11.72 -6.94
C SER A 74 0.51 -12.84 -7.24
N ILE A 75 1.35 -13.14 -6.27
CA ILE A 75 2.27 -14.28 -6.31
C ILE A 75 1.92 -15.16 -5.12
N ALA A 76 1.69 -16.45 -5.37
CA ALA A 76 1.37 -17.39 -4.30
C ALA A 76 2.51 -17.51 -3.29
N ASP A 77 2.19 -17.61 -2.01
CA ASP A 77 3.18 -17.82 -0.95
C ASP A 77 3.78 -19.25 -1.04
N GLY A 78 5.01 -19.40 -0.64
CA GLY A 78 5.71 -20.69 -0.61
C GLY A 78 7.03 -20.72 -1.36
N THR A 79 7.66 -21.90 -1.38
CA THR A 79 9.00 -22.14 -1.96
C THR A 79 8.98 -23.08 -3.16
N SER A 80 7.81 -23.38 -3.71
CA SER A 80 7.66 -24.18 -4.94
C SER A 80 7.84 -23.31 -6.19
N ALA A 81 8.08 -23.92 -7.34
CA ALA A 81 8.19 -23.21 -8.61
C ALA A 81 6.97 -22.33 -8.87
N GLY A 82 7.19 -21.07 -9.21
CA GLY A 82 6.16 -20.06 -9.41
C GLY A 82 5.73 -19.30 -8.15
N ASN A 83 6.18 -19.71 -6.96
CA ASN A 83 5.83 -19.06 -5.70
C ASN A 83 6.81 -17.94 -5.33
N ALA A 84 6.37 -17.06 -4.43
CA ALA A 84 7.05 -15.84 -4.06
C ALA A 84 8.41 -16.06 -3.37
N GLY A 85 8.61 -17.16 -2.64
CA GLY A 85 9.84 -17.46 -1.94
C GLY A 85 11.05 -17.82 -2.85
N LEU A 86 10.84 -17.98 -4.16
CA LEU A 86 11.91 -18.26 -5.12
C LEU A 86 12.28 -17.03 -5.94
N LEU A 87 13.56 -16.67 -5.96
CA LEU A 87 14.09 -15.59 -6.82
C LEU A 87 13.80 -15.84 -8.32
N ALA A 88 13.79 -17.10 -8.75
CA ALA A 88 13.48 -17.49 -10.13
C ALA A 88 12.06 -17.04 -10.56
N SER A 89 11.07 -17.05 -9.67
CA SER A 89 9.71 -16.57 -9.95
C SER A 89 9.72 -15.09 -10.26
N TRP A 90 10.43 -14.28 -9.49
CA TRP A 90 10.58 -12.84 -9.72
C TRP A 90 11.34 -12.54 -11.02
N THR A 91 12.37 -13.33 -11.33
CA THR A 91 13.09 -13.22 -12.60
C THR A 91 12.18 -13.52 -13.79
N ALA A 92 11.29 -14.50 -13.68
CA ALA A 92 10.29 -14.80 -14.70
C ALA A 92 9.33 -13.62 -14.92
N LEU A 93 8.82 -13.00 -13.82
CA LEU A 93 7.98 -11.80 -13.91
C LEU A 93 8.70 -10.59 -14.52
N LYS A 94 10.00 -10.44 -14.27
CA LYS A 94 10.81 -9.38 -14.90
C LYS A 94 10.87 -9.49 -16.42
N THR A 95 10.85 -10.71 -16.94
CA THR A 95 10.91 -11.01 -18.39
C THR A 95 9.54 -11.23 -19.01
N ALA A 96 8.45 -11.19 -18.23
CA ALA A 96 7.08 -11.33 -18.72
C ALA A 96 6.72 -10.25 -19.75
N ASN A 97 5.81 -10.59 -20.67
CA ASN A 97 5.34 -9.68 -21.72
C ASN A 97 3.85 -9.31 -21.56
N ASP A 98 3.30 -9.50 -20.36
CA ASP A 98 1.92 -9.24 -20.00
C ASP A 98 1.81 -8.28 -18.78
N ASP A 99 0.61 -8.08 -18.27
CA ASP A 99 0.33 -7.19 -17.14
C ASP A 99 0.92 -7.70 -15.81
N THR A 100 1.45 -8.92 -15.75
CA THR A 100 2.15 -9.45 -14.56
C THR A 100 3.60 -8.98 -14.48
N LYS A 101 4.11 -8.35 -15.55
CA LYS A 101 5.49 -7.88 -15.63
C LYS A 101 5.83 -6.95 -14.48
N ILE A 102 7.04 -7.18 -13.93
CA ILE A 102 7.63 -6.27 -12.95
C ILE A 102 8.73 -5.42 -13.58
N ALA A 103 8.85 -4.18 -13.09
CA ALA A 103 9.96 -3.28 -13.39
C ALA A 103 10.76 -3.05 -12.12
N VAL A 104 12.07 -3.31 -12.17
CA VAL A 104 12.95 -3.18 -11.00
C VAL A 104 13.74 -1.88 -11.10
N SER A 105 13.70 -1.06 -10.05
CA SER A 105 14.50 0.16 -9.99
C SER A 105 16.00 -0.16 -9.91
N PRO A 106 16.88 0.73 -10.33
CA PRO A 106 18.27 0.68 -9.88
C PRO A 106 18.34 0.90 -8.37
N PHE A 107 19.54 0.70 -7.79
CA PHE A 107 19.78 1.05 -6.39
C PHE A 107 19.40 2.51 -6.13
N ILE A 108 18.64 2.71 -5.05
CA ILE A 108 18.21 4.00 -4.54
C ILE A 108 19.08 4.44 -3.37
N GLU A 109 19.06 5.73 -3.10
CA GLU A 109 19.77 6.32 -1.96
C GLU A 109 18.82 7.19 -1.13
N ALA A 110 19.12 7.30 0.15
CA ALA A 110 18.37 8.10 1.11
C ALA A 110 16.84 7.84 1.07
N PRO A 111 16.39 6.57 1.16
CA PRO A 111 14.97 6.32 1.28
C PRO A 111 14.44 6.92 2.58
N ALA A 112 13.32 7.62 2.50
CA ALA A 112 12.69 8.26 3.65
C ALA A 112 11.17 8.24 3.52
N ASP A 113 10.52 7.93 4.62
CA ASP A 113 9.07 8.03 4.81
C ASP A 113 8.74 9.17 5.76
N ASP A 114 7.61 9.86 5.55
CA ASP A 114 7.13 10.90 6.46
C ASP A 114 6.26 10.38 7.62
N GLY A 115 6.04 9.06 7.68
CA GLY A 115 5.29 8.39 8.74
C GLY A 115 3.77 8.58 8.70
N GLY A 116 3.28 9.55 7.94
CA GLY A 116 1.85 9.91 7.87
C GLY A 116 1.28 10.48 9.18
N ASP A 117 0.37 11.43 9.07
CA ASP A 117 -0.25 12.09 10.21
C ASP A 117 -1.74 11.77 10.32
N ALA A 118 -2.28 11.80 11.53
CA ALA A 118 -3.72 11.75 11.75
C ALA A 118 -4.38 13.03 11.23
N ARG A 119 -5.51 12.89 10.52
CA ARG A 119 -6.41 14.02 10.25
C ARG A 119 -7.42 14.12 11.36
N THR A 120 -7.45 15.27 12.01
CA THR A 120 -8.37 15.54 13.12
C THR A 120 -9.45 16.54 12.71
N PHE A 121 -10.56 16.50 13.43
CA PHE A 121 -11.64 17.48 13.40
C PHE A 121 -11.98 17.88 14.83
N GLY A 122 -12.21 19.17 15.06
CA GLY A 122 -12.55 19.71 16.38
C GLY A 122 -11.44 20.53 16.99
N GLY A 123 -11.35 20.54 18.31
CA GLY A 123 -10.41 21.38 19.05
C GLY A 123 -10.94 22.80 19.31
N GLY A 124 -12.15 23.13 18.82
CA GLY A 124 -12.83 24.41 19.02
C GLY A 124 -14.21 24.25 19.62
N ASN A 125 -15.08 25.26 19.41
CA ASN A 125 -16.45 25.24 19.89
C ASN A 125 -17.41 24.30 19.12
N ASP A 126 -16.94 23.70 18.08
CA ASP A 126 -17.68 22.80 17.16
C ASP A 126 -17.70 21.34 17.64
N THR A 127 -16.94 21.02 18.69
CA THR A 127 -16.94 19.70 19.32
C THR A 127 -17.14 19.83 20.84
N LEU A 128 -17.76 18.79 21.43
CA LEU A 128 -18.03 18.76 22.86
C LEU A 128 -16.72 18.87 23.66
N ASN A 129 -16.63 19.92 24.51
CA ASN A 129 -15.43 20.21 25.29
C ASN A 129 -14.15 20.48 24.50
N GLY A 130 -14.26 20.83 23.22
CA GLY A 130 -13.09 21.09 22.37
C GLY A 130 -12.24 19.84 22.09
N ILE A 131 -12.81 18.63 22.19
CA ILE A 131 -12.08 17.38 21.96
C ILE A 131 -11.86 17.19 20.46
N GLU A 132 -10.63 16.94 20.06
CA GLU A 132 -10.29 16.54 18.70
C GLU A 132 -10.66 15.08 18.44
N ILE A 133 -11.29 14.83 17.28
CA ILE A 133 -11.69 13.51 16.82
C ILE A 133 -10.85 13.17 15.59
N ILE A 134 -10.24 11.98 15.55
CA ILE A 134 -9.52 11.48 14.37
C ILE A 134 -10.55 11.07 13.32
N ILE A 135 -10.51 11.73 12.15
CA ILE A 135 -11.40 11.46 11.01
C ILE A 135 -10.72 10.71 9.87
N GLY A 136 -9.43 10.47 9.97
CA GLY A 136 -8.67 9.73 8.99
C GLY A 136 -7.16 9.83 9.22
N SER A 137 -6.38 9.31 8.26
CA SER A 137 -4.94 9.56 8.20
C SER A 137 -4.53 10.14 6.85
N ASN A 138 -3.44 10.85 6.84
CA ASN A 138 -2.79 11.30 5.62
C ASN A 138 -2.06 10.12 4.96
N PRO A 139 -1.89 10.13 3.62
CA PRO A 139 -1.00 9.19 2.96
C PRO A 139 0.43 9.34 3.48
N VAL A 140 1.15 8.24 3.57
CA VAL A 140 2.59 8.26 3.85
C VAL A 140 3.33 8.54 2.55
N ASN A 141 4.22 9.54 2.52
CA ASN A 141 5.00 9.87 1.34
C ASN A 141 6.39 9.23 1.47
N PHE A 142 6.75 8.46 0.47
CA PHE A 142 8.08 7.90 0.30
C PHE A 142 8.89 8.78 -0.64
N SER A 143 10.15 9.00 -0.33
CA SER A 143 11.08 9.71 -1.19
C SER A 143 12.44 9.04 -1.22
N CYS A 144 13.13 9.11 -2.35
CA CYS A 144 14.49 8.60 -2.50
C CYS A 144 15.24 9.31 -3.63
N ARG A 145 16.53 9.04 -3.76
CA ARG A 145 17.40 9.58 -4.80
C ARG A 145 17.92 8.48 -5.70
N LEU A 146 18.07 8.80 -6.97
CA LEU A 146 18.66 7.97 -8.02
C LEU A 146 19.96 8.63 -8.49
N ASN A 147 21.08 8.28 -7.86
CA ASN A 147 22.37 8.92 -8.12
C ASN A 147 23.03 8.41 -9.38
N GLY A 148 23.51 9.31 -10.24
CA GLY A 148 24.36 9.00 -11.39
C GLY A 148 23.73 8.06 -12.43
N LYS A 149 22.39 8.03 -12.56
CA LYS A 149 21.72 7.11 -13.49
C LYS A 149 21.73 7.67 -14.92
N LYS A 150 21.79 6.74 -15.89
CA LYS A 150 21.66 7.06 -17.30
C LYS A 150 20.25 7.59 -17.62
N GLN A 151 20.16 8.44 -18.63
CA GLN A 151 18.91 9.09 -18.99
C GLN A 151 17.85 8.11 -19.52
N ASP A 152 18.26 7.03 -20.18
CA ASP A 152 17.37 5.96 -20.64
C ASP A 152 16.64 5.27 -19.48
N ILE A 153 17.36 4.97 -18.38
CA ILE A 153 16.76 4.38 -17.16
C ILE A 153 15.72 5.34 -16.55
N ILE A 154 16.06 6.62 -16.45
CA ILE A 154 15.15 7.63 -15.92
C ILE A 154 13.92 7.78 -16.81
N ALA A 155 14.08 7.72 -18.14
CA ALA A 155 12.98 7.81 -19.08
C ALA A 155 12.00 6.62 -18.92
N GLU A 156 12.51 5.40 -18.71
CA GLU A 156 11.65 4.22 -18.46
C GLU A 156 10.91 4.35 -17.12
N LEU A 157 11.57 4.81 -16.07
CA LEU A 157 10.90 5.06 -14.78
C LEU A 157 9.83 6.16 -14.89
N LYS A 158 10.05 7.20 -15.70
CA LYS A 158 9.04 8.24 -15.95
C LYS A 158 7.78 7.70 -16.63
N LYS A 159 7.87 6.65 -17.46
CA LYS A 159 6.70 6.02 -18.06
C LYS A 159 5.75 5.40 -17.03
N LEU A 160 6.28 4.92 -15.89
CA LEU A 160 5.48 4.37 -14.80
C LEU A 160 4.57 5.42 -14.14
N MET A 161 4.86 6.72 -14.32
CA MET A 161 4.01 7.80 -13.79
C MET A 161 2.58 7.73 -14.35
N CYS A 162 2.41 7.30 -15.61
CA CYS A 162 1.09 7.13 -16.23
C CYS A 162 0.28 6.02 -15.54
N GLU A 163 0.92 4.91 -15.18
CA GLU A 163 0.27 3.80 -14.46
C GLU A 163 -0.16 4.24 -13.05
N SER A 164 0.67 5.04 -12.38
CA SER A 164 0.34 5.64 -11.08
C SER A 164 -0.86 6.58 -11.17
N GLN A 165 -0.98 7.38 -12.23
CA GLN A 165 -2.15 8.27 -12.45
C GLN A 165 -3.44 7.47 -12.67
N ALA A 166 -3.34 6.30 -13.29
CA ALA A 166 -4.47 5.37 -13.45
C ALA A 166 -4.82 4.59 -12.17
N ASN A 167 -4.13 4.84 -11.04
CA ASN A 167 -4.24 4.08 -9.78
C ASN A 167 -4.03 2.57 -9.96
N ASN A 168 -3.24 2.17 -10.95
CA ASN A 168 -2.94 0.77 -11.25
C ASN A 168 -1.47 0.40 -10.99
N LEU A 169 -0.77 1.17 -10.19
CA LEU A 169 0.63 0.90 -9.84
C LEU A 169 0.75 0.50 -8.39
N GLY A 170 1.52 -0.57 -8.15
CA GLY A 170 1.94 -1.00 -6.84
C GLY A 170 3.43 -1.24 -6.79
N VAL A 171 3.98 -1.36 -5.59
CA VAL A 171 5.39 -1.58 -5.36
C VAL A 171 5.63 -2.71 -4.38
N PHE A 172 6.77 -3.37 -4.52
CA PHE A 172 7.40 -4.15 -3.47
C PHE A 172 8.72 -3.46 -3.13
N LEU A 173 9.08 -3.44 -1.85
CA LEU A 173 10.31 -2.81 -1.37
C LEU A 173 11.35 -3.91 -1.10
N VAL A 174 12.55 -3.71 -1.58
CA VAL A 174 13.66 -4.67 -1.38
C VAL A 174 14.65 -4.04 -0.42
N ASN A 175 14.87 -4.70 0.72
CA ASN A 175 15.79 -4.21 1.74
C ASN A 175 17.24 -4.67 1.48
N GLU A 176 18.18 -4.18 2.28
CA GLU A 176 19.61 -4.50 2.15
C GLU A 176 19.93 -5.98 2.39
N ASN A 177 19.06 -6.70 3.11
CA ASN A 177 19.21 -8.14 3.34
C ASN A 177 18.72 -8.97 2.14
N GLY A 178 18.17 -8.31 1.10
CA GLY A 178 17.64 -8.97 -0.09
C GLY A 178 16.25 -9.56 0.08
N ASN A 179 15.55 -9.20 1.15
CA ASN A 179 14.17 -9.60 1.39
C ASN A 179 13.20 -8.59 0.73
N ILE A 180 12.00 -9.05 0.45
CA ILE A 180 10.96 -8.26 -0.22
C ILE A 180 9.85 -7.94 0.77
N GLU A 181 9.48 -6.68 0.89
CA GLU A 181 8.30 -6.24 1.65
C GLU A 181 7.12 -6.05 0.70
N GLY A 182 5.97 -6.57 1.10
CA GLY A 182 4.73 -6.50 0.33
C GLY A 182 3.51 -6.78 1.18
N ILE A 183 2.34 -6.71 0.60
CA ILE A 183 1.09 -7.05 1.28
C ILE A 183 0.87 -8.56 1.21
N LYS A 184 0.75 -9.22 2.38
CA LYS A 184 0.39 -10.64 2.48
C LYS A 184 -1.09 -10.80 2.82
N ASP A 185 -1.85 -11.46 1.96
CA ASP A 185 -3.27 -11.71 2.19
C ASP A 185 -3.69 -13.06 1.58
N GLY A 186 -4.36 -13.89 2.38
CA GLY A 186 -4.93 -15.16 1.92
C GLY A 186 -3.94 -16.16 1.32
N GLY A 187 -2.66 -16.15 1.74
CA GLY A 187 -1.62 -17.04 1.20
C GLY A 187 -1.03 -16.56 -0.13
N SER A 188 -1.18 -15.29 -0.45
CA SER A 188 -0.60 -14.64 -1.64
C SER A 188 0.00 -13.29 -1.29
N TRP A 189 1.00 -12.91 -2.07
CA TRP A 189 1.69 -11.64 -1.97
C TRP A 189 1.19 -10.69 -3.05
N TYR A 190 0.92 -9.46 -2.66
CA TYR A 190 0.41 -8.38 -3.52
C TYR A 190 1.32 -7.17 -3.45
N PRO A 191 1.45 -6.41 -4.55
CA PRO A 191 2.16 -5.14 -4.51
C PRO A 191 1.43 -4.14 -3.61
N ILE A 192 2.17 -3.31 -2.90
CA ILE A 192 1.65 -2.21 -2.06
C ILE A 192 1.14 -1.13 -3.01
N PRO A 193 -0.15 -0.76 -2.96
CA PRO A 193 -0.70 0.28 -3.83
C PRO A 193 -0.03 1.63 -3.60
N VAL A 194 0.41 2.28 -4.66
CA VAL A 194 1.00 3.62 -4.60
C VAL A 194 0.29 4.59 -5.51
N GLN A 195 0.38 5.86 -5.15
CA GLN A 195 -0.18 6.98 -5.87
C GLN A 195 0.86 8.07 -6.05
N LYS A 196 0.62 8.97 -7.00
CA LYS A 196 1.45 10.19 -7.19
C LYS A 196 2.92 9.88 -7.42
N LEU A 197 3.24 8.78 -8.11
CA LEU A 197 4.63 8.53 -8.49
C LEU A 197 5.15 9.72 -9.31
N PHE A 198 6.24 10.28 -8.87
CA PHE A 198 6.94 11.36 -9.54
C PHE A 198 8.43 11.04 -9.62
N VAL A 199 8.97 11.18 -10.82
CA VAL A 199 10.41 11.04 -11.08
C VAL A 199 10.86 12.39 -11.64
N GLY A 200 11.62 13.13 -10.83
CA GLY A 200 12.09 14.47 -11.14
C GLY A 200 13.14 14.49 -12.26
N ASP A 201 13.40 15.68 -12.75
CA ASP A 201 14.49 15.91 -13.69
C ASP A 201 15.84 15.85 -12.98
N LYS A 202 16.90 15.75 -13.79
CA LYS A 202 18.27 15.66 -13.30
C LYS A 202 18.63 16.92 -12.51
N MET A 203 19.10 16.73 -11.32
CA MET A 203 19.70 17.75 -10.48
C MET A 203 21.22 17.57 -10.48
N HIS A 204 21.94 18.66 -10.71
CA HIS A 204 23.39 18.64 -10.69
C HIS A 204 23.89 18.61 -9.24
N GLY A 205 24.77 17.67 -8.96
CA GLY A 205 25.45 17.59 -7.68
C GLY A 205 26.40 18.75 -7.48
N ASN A 206 26.76 19.01 -6.24
CA ASN A 206 27.83 19.94 -5.90
C ASN A 206 29.18 19.27 -6.13
N TRP A 207 30.27 20.00 -5.81
CA TRP A 207 31.64 19.49 -5.93
C TRP A 207 31.86 18.14 -5.27
N ASP A 208 31.13 17.82 -4.20
CA ASP A 208 31.29 16.62 -3.38
C ASP A 208 30.24 15.52 -3.64
N GLY A 209 29.33 15.71 -4.61
CA GLY A 209 28.24 14.77 -4.84
C GLY A 209 27.90 14.51 -6.31
N PRO A 210 27.43 13.29 -6.64
CA PRO A 210 26.99 12.97 -8.00
C PRO A 210 25.70 13.70 -8.36
N ASP A 211 25.46 13.85 -9.66
CA ASP A 211 24.15 14.23 -10.17
C ASP A 211 23.11 13.18 -9.78
N TYR A 212 21.89 13.62 -9.52
CA TYR A 212 20.81 12.73 -9.08
C TYR A 212 19.44 13.14 -9.63
N ASN A 213 18.51 12.19 -9.60
CA ASN A 213 17.10 12.45 -9.83
C ASN A 213 16.33 12.09 -8.54
N ASN A 214 15.40 12.93 -8.12
CA ASN A 214 14.50 12.59 -7.02
C ASN A 214 13.38 11.72 -7.53
N MET A 215 12.99 10.71 -6.75
CA MET A 215 11.80 9.92 -6.97
C MET A 215 10.96 9.92 -5.69
N SER A 216 9.65 10.10 -5.83
CA SER A 216 8.72 10.07 -4.72
C SER A 216 7.38 9.47 -5.13
N PHE A 217 6.67 8.90 -4.16
CA PHE A 217 5.30 8.42 -4.31
C PHE A 217 4.62 8.39 -2.94
N SER A 218 3.31 8.22 -2.93
CA SER A 218 2.54 8.13 -1.69
C SER A 218 1.92 6.75 -1.56
N PHE A 219 2.05 6.14 -0.38
CA PHE A 219 1.31 4.94 -0.02
C PHE A 219 -0.13 5.28 0.33
N VAL A 220 -1.03 4.37 0.00
CA VAL A 220 -2.44 4.50 0.40
C VAL A 220 -2.55 4.31 1.92
N PRO A 221 -3.32 5.15 2.64
CA PRO A 221 -3.53 4.98 4.07
C PRO A 221 -3.94 3.55 4.44
N GLY A 222 -3.32 2.99 5.50
CA GLY A 222 -3.56 1.61 5.94
C GLY A 222 -2.78 0.55 5.15
N TYR A 223 -1.81 0.93 4.31
CA TYR A 223 -0.99 -0.01 3.56
C TYR A 223 -0.22 -0.98 4.48
N SER A 224 0.19 -0.52 5.65
CA SER A 224 0.98 -1.29 6.61
C SER A 224 0.18 -2.34 7.40
N ASP A 225 -1.16 -2.32 7.35
CA ASP A 225 -1.99 -3.24 8.13
C ASP A 225 -1.75 -4.73 7.82
N LYS A 226 -1.33 -5.04 6.59
CA LYS A 226 -1.02 -6.38 6.10
C LYS A 226 0.38 -6.47 5.49
N LEU A 227 1.23 -5.51 5.84
CA LEU A 227 2.63 -5.53 5.39
C LEU A 227 3.33 -6.70 6.05
N ASP A 228 4.09 -7.46 5.27
CA ASP A 228 4.90 -8.56 5.74
C ASP A 228 6.21 -8.64 4.95
N VAL A 229 7.20 -9.31 5.50
CA VAL A 229 8.53 -9.47 4.89
C VAL A 229 8.68 -10.88 4.34
N LEU A 230 8.89 -10.98 3.04
CA LEU A 230 9.15 -12.22 2.33
C LEU A 230 10.66 -12.48 2.29
N VAL A 231 11.06 -13.59 2.90
CA VAL A 231 12.42 -14.12 2.80
C VAL A 231 12.51 -15.03 1.58
N LEU A 232 13.46 -14.76 0.68
CA LEU A 232 13.68 -15.54 -0.52
C LEU A 232 14.80 -16.56 -0.32
N ASP A 233 14.84 -17.55 -1.21
CA ASP A 233 15.94 -18.53 -1.33
C ASP A 233 17.27 -17.89 -1.73
N ALA A 234 17.23 -16.76 -2.42
CA ALA A 234 18.38 -15.95 -2.79
C ALA A 234 18.04 -14.46 -2.75
N SER A 235 19.04 -13.61 -2.61
CA SER A 235 18.85 -12.17 -2.45
C SER A 235 18.14 -11.53 -3.64
N ALA A 236 17.02 -10.82 -3.39
CA ALA A 236 16.29 -10.02 -4.37
C ALA A 236 17.11 -8.85 -4.93
N LEU A 237 18.23 -8.50 -4.32
CA LEU A 237 19.14 -7.48 -4.85
C LEU A 237 19.78 -7.90 -6.17
N ALA A 238 19.74 -9.20 -6.52
CA ALA A 238 20.20 -9.72 -7.81
C ALA A 238 19.21 -9.45 -8.96
N LEU A 239 17.96 -9.06 -8.69
CA LEU A 239 16.99 -8.64 -9.70
C LEU A 239 17.45 -7.33 -10.36
#